data_51489ea57f03a9b3d6bba67f1697abcc
#
_entry.id   51489ea57f03a9b3d6bba67f1697abcc
#
_cell.length_a   1.000
_cell.length_b   1.000
_cell.length_c   1.000
_cell.angle_alpha   90.00
_cell.angle_beta   90.00
_cell.angle_gamma   90.00
#
_symmetry.space_group_name_H-M   'P 1'
#
loop_
_entity.id
_entity.type
_entity.pdbx_description
1 polymer ?
#
loop_
_entity_poly.entity_id
_entity_poly.type
_entity_poly.pdbx_seq_one_letter_code
_entity_poly.pdbx_strand_id
1 'polypeptide(L)'
;MTKEKEYISDDDVVIIGGSDWHPEKKPVSTKRWKIIAFALAGMLALLVMFYVGRHILHSREFVQSRTADDVIAALAHPMGGNAGITPLSDEAMGVKLRIYRLNGLKAHFADTVPDYTDSTIYFVTRSSDYKLVNDRKEIIGDFIIDGDVLETSNWRAGFMAIVDGNVQIGVDRNRKIFNHVQKNAGSMFRQMALVSAGTRCDKQFILKGKVTRCAYARNRVGEMFFIETVNPETLYGFADALIEYGFTDAIYITGGSQPNLFYRTEDGTAHGQFIDDKPHELIVWSR
;
A
#
# COMPACT_ATOMS: atom_id res chain seq x y z
N MET A 1 13.82 101.16 0.27
CA MET A 1 13.31 100.36 -0.85
C MET A 1 12.25 99.43 -0.28
N THR A 2 11.01 99.89 -0.33
CA THR A 2 9.83 99.21 0.18
C THR A 2 9.29 98.28 -0.89
N LYS A 3 9.21 96.98 -0.65
CA LYS A 3 8.51 96.03 -1.48
C LYS A 3 7.05 96.04 -1.19
N GLU A 4 6.25 96.61 -2.09
CA GLU A 4 4.79 96.45 -2.11
C GLU A 4 4.41 94.96 -2.13
N LYS A 5 3.57 94.56 -1.23
CA LYS A 5 2.84 93.31 -1.24
C LYS A 5 1.61 93.50 -2.14
N GLU A 6 1.66 92.91 -3.30
CA GLU A 6 0.50 92.77 -4.16
C GLU A 6 -0.53 91.89 -3.51
N TYR A 7 -1.67 92.45 -3.18
CA TYR A 7 -2.84 91.80 -2.61
C TYR A 7 -3.64 91.25 -3.79
N ILE A 8 -3.65 89.91 -3.90
CA ILE A 8 -4.52 89.22 -4.84
C ILE A 8 -5.92 89.31 -4.27
N SER A 9 -6.84 89.94 -5.00
CA SER A 9 -8.27 90.04 -4.68
C SER A 9 -8.93 88.66 -4.71
N ASP A 10 -9.85 88.39 -3.80
CA ASP A 10 -10.62 87.15 -3.74
C ASP A 10 -11.52 86.91 -4.96
N ASP A 11 -11.65 87.85 -5.84
CA ASP A 11 -12.45 87.74 -7.07
C ASP A 11 -11.70 87.08 -8.26
N ASP A 12 -10.38 86.82 -8.12
CA ASP A 12 -9.56 86.19 -9.15
C ASP A 12 -9.39 84.65 -8.94
N VAL A 13 -10.15 84.06 -8.02
CA VAL A 13 -10.16 82.60 -7.86
C VAL A 13 -11.00 82.00 -8.96
N VAL A 14 -10.39 81.73 -10.10
CA VAL A 14 -10.97 80.86 -11.14
C VAL A 14 -10.99 79.46 -10.63
N ILE A 15 -12.18 79.03 -10.17
CA ILE A 15 -12.43 77.59 -9.86
C ILE A 15 -12.39 76.81 -11.18
N ILE A 16 -11.21 76.30 -11.55
CA ILE A 16 -11.06 75.30 -12.62
C ILE A 16 -11.48 73.96 -11.98
N GLY A 17 -12.74 73.88 -11.60
CA GLY A 17 -13.41 72.67 -11.19
C GLY A 17 -14.44 72.31 -12.22
N GLY A 18 -14.00 71.99 -13.40
CA GLY A 18 -14.90 71.38 -14.36
C GLY A 18 -15.31 70.00 -13.83
N SER A 19 -16.63 69.77 -13.72
CA SER A 19 -17.26 68.49 -13.36
C SER A 19 -16.96 67.35 -14.32
N ASP A 20 -15.98 67.50 -15.19
CA ASP A 20 -15.69 66.56 -16.31
C ASP A 20 -14.34 65.86 -16.21
N TRP A 21 -13.68 65.88 -15.01
CA TRP A 21 -12.54 65.03 -14.79
C TRP A 21 -12.99 63.59 -14.53
N HIS A 22 -13.48 62.93 -15.57
CA HIS A 22 -13.57 61.48 -15.59
C HIS A 22 -12.17 60.96 -15.86
N PRO A 23 -11.55 60.18 -14.89
CA PRO A 23 -10.32 59.51 -15.26
C PRO A 23 -10.66 58.54 -16.39
N GLU A 24 -10.11 58.85 -17.60
CA GLU A 24 -10.17 57.90 -18.72
C GLU A 24 -9.66 56.55 -18.22
N LYS A 25 -10.58 55.63 -17.96
CA LYS A 25 -10.23 54.24 -17.78
C LYS A 25 -9.61 53.77 -19.05
N LYS A 26 -8.25 53.83 -19.12
CA LYS A 26 -7.51 53.26 -20.24
C LYS A 26 -8.07 51.88 -20.50
N PRO A 27 -8.57 51.55 -21.68
CA PRO A 27 -9.17 50.26 -21.95
C PRO A 27 -8.11 49.21 -21.63
N VAL A 28 -8.38 48.37 -20.60
CA VAL A 28 -7.52 47.27 -20.24
C VAL A 28 -7.35 46.45 -21.50
N SER A 29 -6.10 46.39 -22.03
CA SER A 29 -5.80 45.83 -23.33
C SER A 29 -6.36 44.39 -23.38
N THR A 30 -7.46 44.20 -24.05
CA THR A 30 -8.12 42.89 -24.23
C THR A 30 -7.18 41.84 -24.81
N LYS A 31 -6.12 42.28 -25.51
CA LYS A 31 -5.03 41.38 -25.95
C LYS A 31 -4.27 40.74 -24.80
N ARG A 32 -3.96 41.49 -23.73
CA ARG A 32 -3.23 40.95 -22.57
C ARG A 32 -4.08 39.91 -21.81
N TRP A 33 -5.37 40.18 -21.64
CA TRP A 33 -6.29 39.23 -21.02
C TRP A 33 -6.47 37.96 -21.85
N LYS A 34 -6.51 38.05 -23.17
CA LYS A 34 -6.54 36.87 -24.05
C LYS A 34 -5.27 36.03 -23.92
N ILE A 35 -4.09 36.66 -23.89
CA ILE A 35 -2.82 35.93 -23.69
C ILE A 35 -2.79 35.22 -22.34
N ILE A 36 -3.20 35.88 -21.24
CA ILE A 36 -3.27 35.29 -19.92
C ILE A 36 -4.27 34.13 -19.92
N ALA A 37 -5.44 34.28 -20.50
CA ALA A 37 -6.45 33.24 -20.60
C ALA A 37 -5.94 32.01 -21.38
N PHE A 38 -5.24 32.21 -22.51
CA PHE A 38 -4.62 31.12 -23.27
C PHE A 38 -3.49 30.44 -22.49
N ALA A 39 -2.66 31.20 -21.75
CA ALA A 39 -1.60 30.64 -20.93
C ALA A 39 -2.17 29.78 -19.78
N LEU A 40 -3.24 30.25 -19.10
CA LEU A 40 -3.92 29.49 -18.06
C LEU A 40 -4.61 28.24 -18.61
N ALA A 41 -5.27 28.34 -19.77
CA ALA A 41 -5.88 27.18 -20.42
C ALA A 41 -4.82 26.14 -20.85
N GLY A 42 -3.68 26.59 -21.37
CA GLY A 42 -2.55 25.72 -21.69
C GLY A 42 -1.97 25.01 -20.45
N MET A 43 -1.79 25.74 -19.37
CA MET A 43 -1.31 25.18 -18.08
C MET A 43 -2.30 24.15 -17.52
N LEU A 44 -3.60 24.45 -17.56
CA LEU A 44 -4.65 23.52 -17.11
C LEU A 44 -4.66 22.25 -17.98
N ALA A 45 -4.54 22.40 -19.30
CA ALA A 45 -4.46 21.24 -20.20
C ALA A 45 -3.22 20.37 -19.93
N LEU A 46 -2.07 20.96 -19.63
CA LEU A 46 -0.86 20.25 -19.24
C LEU A 46 -1.03 19.52 -17.90
N LEU A 47 -1.67 20.13 -16.90
CA LEU A 47 -1.97 19.51 -15.63
C LEU A 47 -2.94 18.33 -15.80
N VAL A 48 -3.97 18.47 -16.62
CA VAL A 48 -4.91 17.39 -16.93
C VAL A 48 -4.20 16.26 -17.66
N MET A 49 -3.39 16.55 -18.66
CA MET A 49 -2.59 15.53 -19.35
C MET A 49 -1.61 14.82 -18.43
N PHE A 50 -0.95 15.56 -17.54
CA PHE A 50 -0.05 14.98 -16.54
C PHE A 50 -0.82 14.07 -15.56
N TYR A 51 -1.98 14.52 -15.07
CA TYR A 51 -2.83 13.74 -14.16
C TYR A 51 -3.35 12.47 -14.84
N VAL A 52 -3.89 12.60 -16.06
CA VAL A 52 -4.39 11.48 -16.86
C VAL A 52 -3.26 10.52 -17.23
N GLY A 53 -2.11 11.04 -17.67
CA GLY A 53 -0.93 10.23 -17.97
C GLY A 53 -0.43 9.46 -16.75
N ARG A 54 -0.34 10.12 -15.59
CA ARG A 54 0.02 9.48 -14.32
C ARG A 54 -0.99 8.40 -13.91
N HIS A 55 -2.29 8.68 -14.07
CA HIS A 55 -3.35 7.72 -13.76
C HIS A 55 -3.29 6.48 -14.68
N ILE A 56 -3.09 6.69 -15.99
CA ILE A 56 -2.95 5.58 -16.96
C ILE A 56 -1.68 4.78 -16.70
N LEU A 57 -0.57 5.41 -16.37
CA LEU A 57 0.68 4.72 -16.04
C LEU A 57 0.56 3.90 -14.74
N HIS A 58 -0.15 4.43 -13.73
CA HIS A 58 -0.41 3.71 -12.47
C HIS A 58 -1.37 2.53 -12.66
N SER A 59 -2.40 2.69 -13.49
CA SER A 59 -3.36 1.61 -13.78
C SER A 59 -2.76 0.47 -14.60
N ARG A 60 -1.57 0.65 -15.21
CA ARG A 60 -0.84 -0.38 -15.97
C ARG A 60 0.33 -0.99 -15.20
N GLU A 61 0.46 -0.68 -13.92
CA GLU A 61 1.59 -1.19 -13.12
C GLU A 61 1.48 -2.70 -12.86
N PHE A 62 0.26 -3.20 -12.76
CA PHE A 62 -0.06 -4.64 -12.59
C PHE A 62 -1.46 -4.92 -13.10
N VAL A 63 -1.72 -6.18 -13.43
CA VAL A 63 -3.06 -6.69 -13.76
C VAL A 63 -3.68 -7.21 -12.47
N GLN A 64 -4.90 -6.76 -12.13
CA GLN A 64 -5.61 -7.28 -10.97
C GLN A 64 -6.21 -8.66 -11.29
N SER A 65 -6.02 -9.60 -10.39
CA SER A 65 -6.61 -10.95 -10.49
C SER A 65 -8.10 -10.96 -10.12
N ARG A 66 -8.51 -10.06 -9.24
CA ARG A 66 -9.87 -9.94 -8.70
C ARG A 66 -10.25 -8.48 -8.49
N THR A 67 -11.55 -8.20 -8.58
CA THR A 67 -12.07 -6.88 -8.20
C THR A 67 -12.09 -6.71 -6.68
N ALA A 68 -12.19 -5.46 -6.21
CA ALA A 68 -12.33 -5.20 -4.77
C ALA A 68 -13.61 -5.83 -4.19
N ASP A 69 -14.68 -5.91 -4.98
CA ASP A 69 -15.92 -6.55 -4.56
C ASP A 69 -15.79 -8.06 -4.39
N ASP A 70 -15.05 -8.74 -5.28
CA ASP A 70 -14.77 -10.17 -5.15
C ASP A 70 -13.95 -10.46 -3.89
N VAL A 71 -12.97 -9.60 -3.57
CA VAL A 71 -12.17 -9.73 -2.35
C VAL A 71 -13.03 -9.54 -1.10
N ILE A 72 -13.88 -8.50 -1.09
CA ILE A 72 -14.80 -8.21 0.02
C ILE A 72 -15.79 -9.36 0.23
N ALA A 73 -16.37 -9.89 -0.85
CA ALA A 73 -17.25 -11.04 -0.77
C ALA A 73 -16.53 -12.28 -0.21
N ALA A 74 -15.27 -12.51 -0.60
CA ALA A 74 -14.47 -13.62 -0.11
C ALA A 74 -14.06 -13.47 1.37
N LEU A 75 -13.91 -12.24 1.89
CA LEU A 75 -13.66 -11.99 3.32
C LEU A 75 -14.84 -12.38 4.22
N ALA A 76 -16.07 -12.41 3.67
CA ALA A 76 -17.25 -12.83 4.41
C ALA A 76 -17.33 -14.36 4.63
N HIS A 77 -16.46 -15.14 4.00
CA HIS A 77 -16.49 -16.59 4.07
C HIS A 77 -15.15 -17.16 4.54
N PRO A 78 -15.17 -18.15 5.46
CA PRO A 78 -13.95 -18.81 5.90
C PRO A 78 -13.32 -19.59 4.73
N MET A 79 -12.00 -19.62 4.70
CA MET A 79 -11.27 -20.51 3.79
C MET A 79 -11.53 -21.96 4.20
N GLY A 80 -12.15 -22.72 3.31
CA GLY A 80 -12.40 -24.15 3.55
C GLY A 80 -11.08 -24.93 3.61
N GLY A 81 -11.06 -26.02 4.37
CA GLY A 81 -9.92 -26.92 4.47
C GLY A 81 -9.79 -27.54 5.86
N ASN A 82 -8.88 -28.48 6.00
CA ASN A 82 -8.51 -29.04 7.29
C ASN A 82 -7.43 -28.15 7.91
N ALA A 83 -7.61 -27.79 9.17
CA ALA A 83 -6.58 -27.10 9.92
C ALA A 83 -5.44 -28.08 10.23
N GLY A 84 -4.24 -27.69 9.90
CA GLY A 84 -3.02 -28.45 10.09
C GLY A 84 -1.95 -28.01 9.08
N ILE A 85 -0.70 -27.99 9.52
CA ILE A 85 0.41 -27.58 8.66
C ILE A 85 1.30 -28.76 8.35
N THR A 86 1.32 -29.18 7.10
CA THR A 86 2.32 -30.10 6.60
C THR A 86 3.20 -29.38 5.59
N PRO A 87 4.46 -29.07 5.96
CA PRO A 87 5.38 -28.40 5.04
C PRO A 87 5.66 -29.27 3.81
N LEU A 88 5.47 -28.72 2.64
CA LEU A 88 5.89 -29.33 1.38
C LEU A 88 7.20 -28.70 0.92
N SER A 89 8.19 -29.52 0.57
CA SER A 89 9.42 -29.08 -0.09
C SER A 89 9.33 -29.40 -1.57
N ASP A 90 9.52 -28.40 -2.42
CA ASP A 90 9.45 -28.54 -3.87
C ASP A 90 10.44 -27.59 -4.56
N GLU A 91 10.56 -27.66 -5.87
CA GLU A 91 11.45 -26.83 -6.67
C GLU A 91 10.74 -26.33 -7.91
N ALA A 92 10.86 -25.04 -8.20
CA ALA A 92 10.37 -24.42 -9.43
C ALA A 92 11.42 -23.44 -9.97
N MET A 93 11.69 -23.45 -11.27
CA MET A 93 12.69 -22.61 -11.93
C MET A 93 14.09 -22.68 -11.27
N GLY A 94 14.47 -23.83 -10.68
CA GLY A 94 15.74 -23.99 -9.95
C GLY A 94 15.73 -23.36 -8.54
N VAL A 95 14.61 -22.83 -8.08
CA VAL A 95 14.43 -22.25 -6.73
C VAL A 95 13.79 -23.30 -5.83
N LYS A 96 14.49 -23.71 -4.77
CA LYS A 96 13.95 -24.64 -3.76
C LYS A 96 13.02 -23.86 -2.82
N LEU A 97 11.79 -24.35 -2.73
CA LEU A 97 10.71 -23.75 -1.96
C LEU A 97 10.30 -24.65 -0.78
N ARG A 98 9.93 -24.03 0.34
CA ARG A 98 9.18 -24.64 1.41
C ARG A 98 7.82 -23.97 1.48
N ILE A 99 6.77 -24.76 1.37
CA ILE A 99 5.40 -24.32 1.13
C ILE A 99 4.53 -24.81 2.29
N TYR A 100 3.78 -23.89 2.89
CA TYR A 100 2.88 -24.13 4.01
C TYR A 100 1.47 -23.74 3.59
N ARG A 101 0.53 -24.68 3.61
CA ARG A 101 -0.87 -24.43 3.30
C ARG A 101 -1.60 -23.97 4.57
N LEU A 102 -2.33 -22.85 4.45
CA LEU A 102 -2.97 -22.18 5.59
C LEU A 102 -4.51 -22.30 5.61
N ASN A 103 -5.08 -23.08 4.71
CA ASN A 103 -6.52 -23.25 4.60
C ASN A 103 -7.12 -23.85 5.89
N GLY A 104 -8.33 -23.39 6.24
CA GLY A 104 -9.00 -23.84 7.46
C GLY A 104 -8.54 -23.18 8.74
N LEU A 105 -7.57 -22.25 8.67
CA LEU A 105 -7.10 -21.44 9.79
C LEU A 105 -7.66 -20.02 9.70
N LYS A 106 -7.84 -19.40 10.86
CA LYS A 106 -8.15 -17.97 11.03
C LYS A 106 -6.89 -17.22 11.41
N ALA A 107 -6.79 -15.95 11.00
CA ALA A 107 -5.66 -15.12 11.35
C ALA A 107 -6.06 -13.88 12.15
N HIS A 108 -5.13 -13.41 12.99
CA HIS A 108 -5.21 -12.14 13.69
C HIS A 108 -3.80 -11.60 13.94
N PHE A 109 -3.69 -10.32 14.26
CA PHE A 109 -2.44 -9.76 14.72
C PHE A 109 -2.22 -10.06 16.19
N ALA A 110 -1.00 -10.40 16.55
CA ALA A 110 -0.64 -10.65 17.93
C ALA A 110 -0.42 -9.34 18.70
N ASP A 111 -1.05 -9.19 19.87
CA ASP A 111 -0.80 -8.06 20.77
C ASP A 111 0.51 -8.22 21.55
N THR A 112 0.93 -9.47 21.72
CA THR A 112 2.16 -9.86 22.42
C THR A 112 2.79 -11.03 21.70
N VAL A 113 4.00 -11.44 22.11
CA VAL A 113 4.60 -12.68 21.63
C VAL A 113 3.65 -13.83 21.96
N PRO A 114 3.25 -14.66 20.99
CA PRO A 114 2.29 -15.74 21.19
C PRO A 114 2.80 -16.77 22.20
N ASP A 115 1.88 -17.35 22.98
CA ASP A 115 2.18 -18.52 23.79
C ASP A 115 2.27 -19.77 22.89
N TYR A 116 3.47 -20.18 22.56
CA TYR A 116 3.70 -21.35 21.69
C TYR A 116 3.33 -22.70 22.34
N THR A 117 2.91 -22.72 23.61
CA THR A 117 2.33 -23.90 24.22
C THR A 117 0.85 -24.07 23.89
N ASP A 118 0.18 -23.00 23.45
CA ASP A 118 -1.20 -23.06 22.98
C ASP A 118 -1.32 -23.93 21.72
N SER A 119 -1.99 -25.05 21.87
CA SER A 119 -2.20 -26.03 20.82
C SER A 119 -3.13 -25.56 19.69
N THR A 120 -3.84 -24.44 19.88
CA THR A 120 -4.69 -23.83 18.84
C THR A 120 -3.90 -23.01 17.85
N ILE A 121 -2.67 -22.61 18.17
CA ILE A 121 -1.79 -21.87 17.28
C ILE A 121 -1.04 -22.83 16.35
N TYR A 122 -1.29 -22.69 15.06
CA TYR A 122 -0.69 -23.54 14.03
C TYR A 122 0.41 -22.85 13.22
N PHE A 123 0.33 -21.53 13.05
CA PHE A 123 1.31 -20.81 12.24
C PHE A 123 1.48 -19.38 12.71
N VAL A 124 2.71 -18.88 12.73
CA VAL A 124 3.02 -17.47 13.06
C VAL A 124 4.07 -16.96 12.09
N THR A 125 3.86 -15.77 11.59
CA THR A 125 4.82 -15.06 10.73
C THR A 125 4.91 -13.60 11.09
N ARG A 126 5.89 -12.92 10.51
CA ARG A 126 5.92 -11.45 10.51
C ARG A 126 4.81 -10.87 9.63
N SER A 127 4.42 -9.65 9.95
CA SER A 127 3.41 -8.90 9.21
C SER A 127 4.06 -7.91 8.24
N SER A 128 3.85 -6.63 8.49
CA SER A 128 4.32 -5.53 7.66
C SER A 128 5.83 -5.33 7.77
N ASP A 129 6.38 -4.68 6.75
CA ASP A 129 7.74 -4.18 6.73
C ASP A 129 7.80 -2.79 7.38
N TYR A 130 8.96 -2.43 7.90
CA TYR A 130 9.20 -1.11 8.50
C TYR A 130 10.54 -0.54 8.04
N LYS A 131 10.67 0.77 8.10
CA LYS A 131 11.93 1.51 7.95
C LYS A 131 12.33 2.14 9.27
N LEU A 132 13.62 2.30 9.48
CA LEU A 132 14.14 3.08 10.60
C LEU A 132 14.27 4.54 10.14
N VAL A 133 13.61 5.44 10.86
CA VAL A 133 13.72 6.90 10.68
C VAL A 133 14.01 7.51 12.05
N ASN A 134 15.21 8.08 12.22
CA ASN A 134 15.65 8.65 13.50
C ASN A 134 15.49 7.65 14.68
N ASP A 135 15.94 6.41 14.48
CA ASP A 135 15.83 5.29 15.42
C ASP A 135 14.39 4.87 15.79
N ARG A 136 13.39 5.37 15.07
CA ARG A 136 12.01 4.95 15.20
C ARG A 136 11.62 4.02 14.05
N LYS A 137 10.90 2.95 14.39
CA LYS A 137 10.28 2.09 13.39
C LYS A 137 9.05 2.80 12.83
N GLU A 138 9.04 3.05 11.52
CA GLU A 138 7.88 3.52 10.76
C GLU A 138 7.41 2.41 9.82
N ILE A 139 6.14 2.06 9.89
CA ILE A 139 5.53 1.04 9.04
C ILE A 139 5.48 1.55 7.60
N ILE A 140 5.75 0.67 6.64
CA ILE A 140 5.72 1.00 5.21
C ILE A 140 4.42 0.48 4.61
N GLY A 141 3.50 1.38 4.28
CA GLY A 141 2.20 1.03 3.68
C GLY A 141 1.03 1.30 4.62
N ASP A 142 -0.19 1.06 4.15
CA ASP A 142 -1.36 1.11 5.02
C ASP A 142 -1.25 0.04 6.10
N PHE A 143 -1.68 0.38 7.31
CA PHE A 143 -1.71 -0.54 8.45
C PHE A 143 -2.92 -0.27 9.34
N ILE A 144 -3.79 -1.26 9.47
CA ILE A 144 -5.02 -1.21 10.27
C ILE A 144 -4.99 -2.41 11.23
N ILE A 145 -5.32 -2.19 12.48
CA ILE A 145 -5.53 -3.23 13.48
C ILE A 145 -6.92 -3.04 14.08
N ASP A 146 -7.77 -4.04 13.96
CA ASP A 146 -9.11 -4.08 14.55
C ASP A 146 -9.95 -2.82 14.27
N GLY A 147 -9.79 -2.27 13.05
CA GLY A 147 -10.45 -1.06 12.59
C GLY A 147 -9.70 0.23 12.87
N ASP A 148 -8.69 0.22 13.75
CA ASP A 148 -7.86 1.39 14.04
C ASP A 148 -6.76 1.57 12.99
N VAL A 149 -6.75 2.74 12.35
CA VAL A 149 -5.76 3.09 11.33
C VAL A 149 -4.50 3.62 11.99
N LEU A 150 -3.43 2.82 11.95
CA LEU A 150 -2.13 3.18 12.53
C LEU A 150 -1.22 3.89 11.52
N GLU A 151 -1.32 3.56 10.22
CA GLU A 151 -0.55 4.20 9.16
C GLU A 151 -1.34 4.20 7.84
N THR A 152 -1.10 5.23 7.01
CA THR A 152 -1.68 5.35 5.68
C THR A 152 -0.62 5.67 4.64
N SER A 153 -0.53 4.85 3.60
CA SER A 153 0.40 5.08 2.51
C SER A 153 -0.03 4.35 1.23
N ASN A 154 0.10 5.00 0.10
CA ASN A 154 -0.19 4.41 -1.21
C ASN A 154 1.02 3.73 -1.84
N TRP A 155 2.10 3.53 -1.12
CA TRP A 155 3.38 3.11 -1.71
C TRP A 155 3.42 1.63 -2.09
N ARG A 156 2.75 0.78 -1.32
CA ARG A 156 2.68 -0.67 -1.56
C ARG A 156 1.34 -1.03 -2.19
N ALA A 157 1.36 -1.90 -3.19
CA ALA A 157 0.15 -2.33 -3.90
C ALA A 157 -0.37 -3.69 -3.41
N GLY A 158 0.52 -4.58 -2.94
CA GLY A 158 0.12 -5.82 -2.30
C GLY A 158 -0.56 -5.56 -0.96
N PHE A 159 -1.55 -6.35 -0.61
CA PHE A 159 -2.24 -6.26 0.67
C PHE A 159 -2.57 -7.64 1.24
N MET A 160 -2.66 -7.71 2.56
CA MET A 160 -3.37 -8.75 3.30
C MET A 160 -4.47 -8.06 4.11
N ALA A 161 -5.70 -8.57 3.98
CA ALA A 161 -6.87 -8.11 4.71
C ALA A 161 -7.43 -9.25 5.54
N ILE A 162 -7.81 -8.96 6.79
CA ILE A 162 -8.34 -9.92 7.77
C ILE A 162 -9.64 -9.33 8.33
N VAL A 163 -10.76 -10.05 8.21
CA VAL A 163 -12.05 -9.69 8.81
C VAL A 163 -12.63 -10.96 9.43
N ASP A 164 -13.00 -10.91 10.71
CA ASP A 164 -13.49 -12.06 11.47
C ASP A 164 -12.56 -13.30 11.41
N GLY A 165 -11.25 -13.04 11.28
CA GLY A 165 -10.23 -14.06 11.10
C GLY A 165 -10.11 -14.61 9.68
N ASN A 166 -11.00 -14.25 8.76
CA ASN A 166 -10.91 -14.64 7.34
C ASN A 166 -9.89 -13.77 6.63
N VAL A 167 -9.04 -14.39 5.82
CA VAL A 167 -7.89 -13.73 5.18
C VAL A 167 -8.05 -13.68 3.67
N GLN A 168 -7.75 -12.54 3.10
CA GLN A 168 -7.55 -12.39 1.66
C GLN A 168 -6.28 -11.60 1.36
N ILE A 169 -5.54 -12.03 0.36
CA ILE A 169 -4.43 -11.25 -0.21
C ILE A 169 -4.75 -10.83 -1.63
N GLY A 170 -4.06 -9.82 -2.10
CA GLY A 170 -4.16 -9.38 -3.49
C GLY A 170 -3.28 -8.18 -3.78
N VAL A 171 -3.47 -7.62 -4.97
CA VAL A 171 -2.74 -6.44 -5.43
C VAL A 171 -3.75 -5.39 -5.88
N ASP A 172 -3.83 -4.28 -5.15
CA ASP A 172 -4.77 -3.20 -5.42
C ASP A 172 -4.27 -1.88 -4.82
N ARG A 173 -4.60 -0.75 -5.46
CA ARG A 173 -4.40 0.60 -4.92
C ARG A 173 -5.72 1.28 -4.54
N ASN A 174 -6.84 0.61 -4.74
CA ASN A 174 -8.15 1.13 -4.41
C ASN A 174 -8.35 1.17 -2.89
N ARG A 175 -9.00 2.22 -2.40
CA ARG A 175 -9.33 2.36 -0.96
C ARG A 175 -10.57 1.54 -0.53
N LYS A 176 -11.26 0.87 -1.46
CA LYS A 176 -12.51 0.16 -1.16
C LYS A 176 -12.31 -0.97 -0.16
N ILE A 177 -11.25 -1.79 -0.34
CA ILE A 177 -10.90 -2.86 0.60
C ILE A 177 -10.49 -2.27 1.94
N PHE A 178 -9.64 -1.24 1.95
CA PHE A 178 -9.22 -0.54 3.16
C PHE A 178 -10.42 -0.04 3.98
N ASN A 179 -11.36 0.67 3.31
CA ASN A 179 -12.55 1.20 3.97
C ASN A 179 -13.48 0.09 4.49
N HIS A 180 -13.57 -1.03 3.76
CA HIS A 180 -14.34 -2.19 4.21
C HIS A 180 -13.74 -2.82 5.47
N VAL A 181 -12.42 -3.04 5.47
CA VAL A 181 -11.70 -3.60 6.63
C VAL A 181 -11.86 -2.70 7.85
N GLN A 182 -11.62 -1.39 7.71
CA GLN A 182 -11.78 -0.42 8.78
C GLN A 182 -13.21 -0.43 9.36
N LYS A 183 -14.22 -0.39 8.49
CA LYS A 183 -15.64 -0.37 8.89
C LYS A 183 -16.08 -1.63 9.65
N ASN A 184 -15.47 -2.77 9.36
CA ASN A 184 -15.82 -4.06 9.97
C ASN A 184 -14.85 -4.47 11.09
N ALA A 185 -14.18 -3.50 11.73
CA ALA A 185 -13.20 -3.75 12.78
C ALA A 185 -12.18 -4.83 12.41
N GLY A 186 -11.81 -4.89 11.15
CA GLY A 186 -10.81 -5.84 10.64
C GLY A 186 -9.40 -5.27 10.69
N SER A 187 -8.44 -6.08 10.28
CA SER A 187 -7.02 -5.73 10.24
C SER A 187 -6.48 -5.84 8.83
N MET A 188 -5.54 -4.98 8.48
CA MET A 188 -4.95 -4.95 7.13
C MET A 188 -3.54 -4.39 7.16
N PHE A 189 -2.67 -4.94 6.33
CA PHE A 189 -1.41 -4.28 6.00
C PHE A 189 -1.14 -4.31 4.50
N ARG A 190 -0.34 -3.35 4.03
CA ARG A 190 0.17 -3.35 2.66
C ARG A 190 1.62 -3.77 2.61
N GLN A 191 1.95 -4.47 1.55
CA GLN A 191 3.29 -4.97 1.29
C GLN A 191 3.63 -4.92 -0.21
N MET A 192 4.89 -5.15 -0.54
CA MET A 192 5.33 -5.25 -1.93
C MET A 192 4.62 -6.42 -2.63
N ALA A 193 3.97 -6.14 -3.77
CA ALA A 193 3.41 -7.18 -4.61
C ALA A 193 4.52 -7.91 -5.36
N LEU A 194 4.49 -9.24 -5.38
CA LEU A 194 5.39 -10.08 -6.18
C LEU A 194 4.72 -10.56 -7.45
N VAL A 195 3.51 -11.09 -7.31
CA VAL A 195 2.73 -11.65 -8.42
C VAL A 195 1.30 -11.12 -8.35
N SER A 196 0.73 -10.78 -9.49
CA SER A 196 -0.68 -10.42 -9.64
C SER A 196 -1.22 -10.97 -10.96
N ALA A 197 -2.34 -11.67 -10.90
CA ALA A 197 -2.94 -12.38 -12.03
C ALA A 197 -1.95 -13.31 -12.78
N GLY A 198 -1.06 -13.99 -12.03
CA GLY A 198 -0.03 -14.85 -12.61
C GLY A 198 1.08 -14.09 -13.35
N THR A 199 1.21 -12.79 -13.15
CA THR A 199 2.23 -11.95 -13.77
C THR A 199 3.10 -11.29 -12.72
N ARG A 200 4.39 -11.19 -12.98
CA ARG A 200 5.35 -10.55 -12.07
C ARG A 200 5.14 -9.04 -11.96
N CYS A 201 5.20 -8.51 -10.75
CA CYS A 201 5.04 -7.09 -10.45
C CYS A 201 6.39 -6.34 -10.40
N ASP A 202 7.17 -6.37 -11.47
CA ASP A 202 8.56 -5.88 -11.51
C ASP A 202 8.74 -4.46 -10.98
N LYS A 203 7.78 -3.58 -11.25
CA LYS A 203 7.83 -2.17 -10.81
C LYS A 203 7.74 -1.99 -9.28
N GLN A 204 7.34 -3.04 -8.57
CA GLN A 204 7.31 -3.06 -7.10
C GLN A 204 8.67 -3.47 -6.50
N PHE A 205 9.58 -4.07 -7.29
CA PHE A 205 10.80 -4.67 -6.77
C PHE A 205 11.88 -3.62 -6.48
N ILE A 206 11.97 -3.23 -5.23
CA ILE A 206 12.96 -2.24 -4.75
C ILE A 206 14.15 -2.89 -4.02
N LEU A 207 13.99 -4.13 -3.55
CA LEU A 207 15.04 -4.84 -2.82
C LEU A 207 15.93 -5.60 -3.79
N LYS A 208 17.24 -5.39 -3.70
CA LYS A 208 18.27 -6.05 -4.51
C LYS A 208 18.98 -7.15 -3.72
N GLY A 209 19.71 -8.00 -4.45
CA GLY A 209 20.53 -9.07 -3.87
C GLY A 209 19.74 -10.33 -3.56
N LYS A 210 20.49 -11.35 -3.11
CA LYS A 210 19.96 -12.66 -2.74
C LYS A 210 19.90 -12.79 -1.23
N VAL A 211 18.71 -13.07 -0.71
CA VAL A 211 18.44 -13.41 0.69
C VAL A 211 17.34 -14.46 0.71
N THR A 212 17.12 -15.14 1.83
CA THR A 212 15.92 -15.97 2.00
C THR A 212 14.69 -15.09 1.80
N ARG A 213 13.80 -15.50 0.90
CA ARG A 213 12.58 -14.77 0.53
C ARG A 213 11.36 -15.47 1.09
N CYS A 214 10.41 -14.68 1.57
CA CYS A 214 9.13 -15.17 2.05
C CYS A 214 7.98 -14.43 1.38
N ALA A 215 6.85 -15.11 1.20
CA ALA A 215 5.64 -14.55 0.63
C ALA A 215 4.39 -15.24 1.19
N TYR A 216 3.31 -14.50 1.31
CA TYR A 216 1.99 -15.08 1.23
C TYR A 216 1.58 -15.16 -0.23
N ALA A 217 1.03 -16.30 -0.63
CA ALA A 217 0.57 -16.53 -2.00
C ALA A 217 -0.80 -17.20 -2.02
N ARG A 218 -1.50 -16.98 -3.12
CA ARG A 218 -2.81 -17.56 -3.40
C ARG A 218 -2.78 -18.21 -4.78
N ASN A 219 -3.31 -19.44 -4.87
CA ASN A 219 -3.45 -20.12 -6.14
C ASN A 219 -4.80 -19.78 -6.84
N ARG A 220 -5.00 -20.34 -8.04
CA ARG A 220 -6.20 -20.09 -8.85
C ARG A 220 -7.52 -20.54 -8.18
N VAL A 221 -7.48 -21.59 -7.37
CA VAL A 221 -8.68 -22.10 -6.68
C VAL A 221 -8.96 -21.40 -5.35
N GLY A 222 -8.10 -20.45 -4.97
CA GLY A 222 -8.34 -19.60 -3.81
C GLY A 222 -7.64 -20.05 -2.54
N GLU A 223 -6.84 -21.10 -2.58
CA GLU A 223 -6.09 -21.56 -1.42
C GLU A 223 -4.96 -20.60 -1.07
N MET A 224 -4.74 -20.45 0.25
CA MET A 224 -3.73 -19.58 0.83
C MET A 224 -2.51 -20.37 1.28
N PHE A 225 -1.35 -19.83 0.98
CA PHE A 225 -0.06 -20.42 1.31
C PHE A 225 0.89 -19.37 1.88
N PHE A 226 1.79 -19.82 2.75
CA PHE A 226 3.04 -19.14 3.02
C PHE A 226 4.18 -19.91 2.36
N ILE A 227 5.09 -19.21 1.71
CA ILE A 227 6.20 -19.80 0.97
C ILE A 227 7.50 -19.12 1.39
N GLU A 228 8.54 -19.92 1.65
CA GLU A 228 9.90 -19.43 1.82
C GLU A 228 10.86 -20.13 0.84
N THR A 229 11.91 -19.41 0.43
CA THR A 229 13.01 -20.02 -0.30
C THR A 229 13.96 -20.72 0.67
N VAL A 230 14.39 -21.93 0.34
CA VAL A 230 15.38 -22.68 1.15
C VAL A 230 16.76 -22.02 1.07
N ASN A 231 17.12 -21.52 -0.12
CA ASN A 231 18.38 -20.83 -0.37
C ASN A 231 18.14 -19.33 -0.63
N PRO A 232 19.14 -18.46 -0.42
CA PRO A 232 19.05 -17.07 -0.80
C PRO A 232 18.71 -16.89 -2.28
N GLU A 233 17.68 -16.07 -2.59
CA GLU A 233 17.24 -15.80 -3.96
C GLU A 233 16.91 -14.32 -4.18
N THR A 234 16.93 -13.90 -5.44
CA THR A 234 16.47 -12.59 -5.88
C THR A 234 14.95 -12.49 -5.82
N LEU A 235 14.38 -11.28 -5.80
CA LEU A 235 12.92 -11.11 -5.92
C LEU A 235 12.41 -11.60 -7.28
N TYR A 236 13.19 -11.44 -8.34
CA TYR A 236 12.83 -11.87 -9.69
C TYR A 236 12.74 -13.38 -9.78
N GLY A 237 13.79 -14.11 -9.38
CA GLY A 237 13.79 -15.57 -9.38
C GLY A 237 12.71 -16.15 -8.48
N PHE A 238 12.48 -15.56 -7.30
CA PHE A 238 11.44 -16.00 -6.41
C PHE A 238 10.04 -15.82 -7.01
N ALA A 239 9.75 -14.63 -7.59
CA ALA A 239 8.45 -14.37 -8.22
C ALA A 239 8.21 -15.27 -9.44
N ASP A 240 9.24 -15.55 -10.27
CA ASP A 240 9.15 -16.48 -11.39
C ASP A 240 8.86 -17.91 -10.91
N ALA A 241 9.50 -18.35 -9.83
CA ALA A 241 9.24 -19.66 -9.23
C ALA A 241 7.80 -19.76 -8.67
N LEU A 242 7.27 -18.69 -8.05
CA LEU A 242 5.89 -18.65 -7.57
C LEU A 242 4.89 -18.77 -8.74
N ILE A 243 5.15 -18.10 -9.87
CA ILE A 243 4.29 -18.16 -11.06
C ILE A 243 4.32 -19.56 -11.67
N GLU A 244 5.50 -20.13 -11.85
CA GLU A 244 5.67 -21.48 -12.41
C GLU A 244 4.99 -22.54 -11.54
N TYR A 245 5.03 -22.38 -10.22
CA TYR A 245 4.35 -23.27 -9.28
C TYR A 245 2.80 -23.15 -9.35
N GLY A 246 2.27 -22.08 -9.95
CA GLY A 246 0.84 -21.88 -10.17
C GLY A 246 0.16 -20.88 -9.26
N PHE A 247 0.90 -20.04 -8.53
CA PHE A 247 0.32 -18.96 -7.75
C PHE A 247 -0.11 -17.79 -8.64
N THR A 248 -1.31 -17.29 -8.41
CA THR A 248 -1.89 -16.17 -9.15
C THR A 248 -1.65 -14.82 -8.49
N ASP A 249 -1.56 -14.81 -7.17
CA ASP A 249 -1.27 -13.61 -6.38
C ASP A 249 -0.22 -13.94 -5.32
N ALA A 250 0.72 -13.04 -5.11
CA ALA A 250 1.70 -13.15 -4.03
C ALA A 250 2.14 -11.78 -3.54
N ILE A 251 2.26 -11.66 -2.22
CA ILE A 251 2.80 -10.49 -1.54
C ILE A 251 4.06 -10.87 -0.77
N TYR A 252 5.05 -9.99 -0.79
CA TYR A 252 6.32 -10.20 -0.10
C TYR A 252 6.11 -10.13 1.41
N ILE A 253 6.82 -11.00 2.14
CA ILE A 253 7.00 -10.88 3.59
C ILE A 253 8.49 -10.81 3.86
N THR A 254 8.88 -9.99 4.82
CA THR A 254 10.28 -9.82 5.17
C THR A 254 10.90 -11.16 5.54
N GLY A 255 11.88 -11.57 4.76
CA GLY A 255 12.71 -12.74 5.00
C GLY A 255 14.00 -12.36 5.73
N GLY A 256 14.93 -13.27 5.83
CA GLY A 256 16.23 -13.01 6.43
C GLY A 256 16.95 -14.30 6.84
N SER A 257 18.03 -14.16 7.59
CA SER A 257 18.86 -15.28 8.05
C SER A 257 18.35 -15.96 9.34
N GLN A 258 17.30 -15.43 9.95
CA GLN A 258 16.71 -15.95 11.18
C GLN A 258 15.44 -16.75 10.86
N PRO A 259 14.97 -17.63 11.78
CA PRO A 259 13.65 -18.25 11.64
C PRO A 259 12.59 -17.16 11.45
N ASN A 260 11.87 -17.24 10.32
CA ASN A 260 10.89 -16.22 9.94
C ASN A 260 9.46 -16.67 10.22
N LEU A 261 9.30 -17.83 10.85
CA LEU A 261 8.01 -18.41 11.10
C LEU A 261 8.05 -19.40 12.28
N PHE A 262 6.89 -19.62 12.88
CA PHE A 262 6.55 -20.75 13.71
C PHE A 262 5.51 -21.58 12.97
N TYR A 263 5.56 -22.91 13.07
CA TYR A 263 4.49 -23.77 12.63
C TYR A 263 4.34 -24.99 13.54
N ARG A 264 3.11 -25.50 13.59
CA ARG A 264 2.77 -26.74 14.29
C ARG A 264 2.23 -27.75 13.28
N THR A 265 2.83 -28.91 13.26
CA THR A 265 2.39 -30.03 12.40
C THR A 265 1.11 -30.66 12.94
N GLU A 266 0.45 -31.48 12.13
CA GLU A 266 -0.80 -32.17 12.50
C GLU A 266 -0.64 -33.10 13.73
N ASP A 267 0.54 -33.65 13.97
CA ASP A 267 0.87 -34.47 15.14
C ASP A 267 1.14 -33.63 16.40
N GLY A 268 1.04 -32.30 16.32
CA GLY A 268 1.26 -31.36 17.41
C GLY A 268 2.70 -30.91 17.60
N THR A 269 3.66 -31.39 16.81
CA THR A 269 5.06 -30.98 16.92
C THR A 269 5.24 -29.53 16.51
N ALA A 270 5.86 -28.72 17.37
CA ALA A 270 6.13 -27.30 17.16
C ALA A 270 7.53 -27.06 16.60
N HIS A 271 7.64 -26.15 15.64
CA HIS A 271 8.89 -25.78 14.97
C HIS A 271 9.05 -24.26 14.90
N GLY A 272 10.23 -23.75 15.25
CA GLY A 272 10.54 -22.33 15.26
C GLY A 272 9.85 -21.60 16.41
N GLN A 273 10.27 -20.36 16.63
CA GLN A 273 9.60 -19.41 17.53
C GLN A 273 10.15 -18.00 17.29
N PHE A 274 9.38 -16.98 17.67
CA PHE A 274 9.84 -15.61 17.78
C PHE A 274 10.09 -15.26 19.25
N ILE A 275 11.14 -14.51 19.56
CA ILE A 275 11.56 -14.25 20.94
C ILE A 275 11.35 -12.78 21.33
N ASP A 276 11.63 -11.84 20.43
CA ASP A 276 11.73 -10.40 20.73
C ASP A 276 10.87 -9.52 19.80
N ASP A 277 9.71 -9.98 19.39
CA ASP A 277 8.85 -9.23 18.51
C ASP A 277 7.89 -8.32 19.28
N LYS A 278 7.60 -7.15 18.70
CA LYS A 278 6.71 -6.17 19.31
C LYS A 278 5.24 -6.47 18.97
N PRO A 279 4.30 -5.88 19.74
CA PRO A 279 2.88 -5.94 19.40
C PRO A 279 2.64 -5.60 17.92
N HIS A 280 1.73 -6.34 17.29
CA HIS A 280 1.31 -6.20 15.89
C HIS A 280 2.39 -6.49 14.83
N GLU A 281 3.60 -6.89 15.20
CA GLU A 281 4.62 -7.34 14.24
C GLU A 281 4.38 -8.76 13.74
N LEU A 282 3.57 -9.55 14.45
CA LEU A 282 3.29 -10.93 14.13
C LEU A 282 1.83 -11.16 13.72
N ILE A 283 1.63 -12.07 12.79
CA ILE A 283 0.33 -12.64 12.41
C ILE A 283 0.28 -14.06 12.92
N VAL A 284 -0.73 -14.34 13.72
CA VAL A 284 -1.02 -15.65 14.28
C VAL A 284 -2.15 -16.30 13.49
N TRP A 285 -1.96 -17.55 13.12
CA TRP A 285 -2.94 -18.38 12.47
C TRP A 285 -3.34 -19.50 13.42
N SER A 286 -4.61 -19.54 13.77
CA SER A 286 -5.17 -20.46 14.75
C SER A 286 -6.43 -21.17 14.23
N ARG A 287 -6.84 -22.16 14.97
CA ARG A 287 -8.06 -22.94 14.69
C ARG A 287 -9.30 -22.31 15.31
#